data_bae4136f24cba5e11e5fbc8cb22c7cb6
#
_entry.id   bae4136f24cba5e11e5fbc8cb22c7cb6
#
_cell.length_a   1.000
_cell.length_b   1.000
_cell.length_c   1.000
_cell.angle_alpha   90.00
_cell.angle_beta   90.00
_cell.angle_gamma   90.00
#
_symmetry.space_group_name_H-M   'P 1'
#
loop_
_entity.id
_entity.type
_entity.pdbx_description
1 polymer ?
#
loop_
_entity_poly.entity_id
_entity_poly.type
_entity_poly.pdbx_seq_one_letter_code
_entity_poly.pdbx_strand_id
1 'polypeptide(L)'
;MNDKNVAVIRGYGYGDAFLSATNFRRPESNNLLKCIKKLVAGRVDLTLEDEVVSRYELKNNAPELLEKIEFTNNALSSNSVYLASSLGHSKNKMIIERFNKGLQIIKENGTYAEIMKRYGF
;
A
#
# COMPACT_ATOMS: atom_id res chain seq x y z
N MET A 1 -12.04 13.16 -10.59
CA MET A 1 -12.63 12.74 -9.29
C MET A 1 -13.68 13.70 -8.73
N ASN A 2 -14.19 14.65 -9.54
CA ASN A 2 -15.15 15.65 -9.07
C ASN A 2 -16.40 15.00 -8.45
N ASP A 3 -16.83 15.51 -7.29
CA ASP A 3 -18.01 15.07 -6.54
C ASP A 3 -18.03 13.58 -6.13
N LYS A 4 -16.86 12.92 -6.13
CA LYS A 4 -16.73 11.53 -5.72
C LYS A 4 -16.46 11.39 -4.22
N ASN A 5 -16.81 10.23 -3.67
CA ASN A 5 -16.45 9.83 -2.32
C ASN A 5 -15.26 8.87 -2.41
N VAL A 6 -14.10 9.30 -1.93
CA VAL A 6 -12.86 8.50 -1.92
C VAL A 6 -12.59 8.06 -0.49
N ALA A 7 -12.81 6.79 -0.17
CA ALA A 7 -12.54 6.28 1.18
C ALA A 7 -11.05 6.33 1.50
N VAL A 8 -10.73 6.74 2.73
CA VAL A 8 -9.36 6.85 3.23
C VAL A 8 -9.23 6.17 4.59
N ILE A 9 -8.02 5.70 4.90
CA ILE A 9 -7.71 5.15 6.22
C ILE A 9 -7.26 6.30 7.11
N ARG A 10 -7.87 6.41 8.28
CA ARG A 10 -7.54 7.45 9.25
C ARG A 10 -6.06 7.38 9.65
N GLY A 11 -5.38 8.53 9.62
CA GLY A 11 -3.98 8.66 10.00
C GLY A 11 -2.97 8.22 8.96
N TYR A 12 -3.40 7.79 7.74
CA TYR A 12 -2.48 7.51 6.64
C TYR A 12 -2.02 8.79 5.95
N GLY A 13 -0.76 8.77 5.49
CA GLY A 13 -0.19 9.85 4.68
C GLY A 13 -0.46 9.64 3.19
N TYR A 14 -1.39 10.40 2.62
CA TYR A 14 -1.76 10.32 1.20
C TYR A 14 -1.07 11.38 0.31
N GLY A 15 -0.12 12.12 0.86
CA GLY A 15 0.54 13.23 0.17
C GLY A 15 -0.30 14.51 0.11
N ASP A 16 0.40 15.66 0.10
CA ASP A 16 -0.23 16.98 0.25
C ASP A 16 -1.20 17.31 -0.88
N ALA A 17 -0.87 16.94 -2.12
CA ALA A 17 -1.73 17.20 -3.28
C ALA A 17 -3.10 16.53 -3.16
N PHE A 18 -3.15 15.30 -2.64
CA PHE A 18 -4.40 14.61 -2.39
C PHE A 18 -5.15 15.18 -1.19
N LEU A 19 -4.43 15.49 -0.11
CA LEU A 19 -5.05 15.99 1.13
C LEU A 19 -5.61 17.41 0.99
N SER A 20 -4.98 18.26 0.16
CA SER A 20 -5.41 19.65 -0.10
C SER A 20 -6.51 19.78 -1.17
N ALA A 21 -6.75 18.73 -1.97
CA ALA A 21 -7.78 18.77 -3.01
C ALA A 21 -9.18 18.93 -2.38
N THR A 22 -10.02 19.80 -2.95
CA THR A 22 -11.37 20.11 -2.43
C THR A 22 -12.52 19.60 -3.29
N ASN A 23 -12.21 19.01 -4.43
CA ASN A 23 -13.17 18.60 -5.45
C ASN A 23 -13.76 17.19 -5.23
N PHE A 24 -13.52 16.55 -4.10
CA PHE A 24 -14.08 15.27 -3.70
C PHE A 24 -14.13 15.13 -2.17
N ARG A 25 -14.94 14.19 -1.68
CA ARG A 25 -15.06 13.89 -0.25
C ARG A 25 -14.17 12.74 0.15
N ARG A 26 -13.68 12.74 1.39
CA ARG A 26 -12.79 11.71 1.97
C ARG A 26 -13.41 11.06 3.22
N PRO A 27 -14.42 10.20 3.08
CA PRO A 27 -14.96 9.47 4.22
C PRO A 27 -13.90 8.52 4.81
N GLU A 28 -13.62 8.69 6.09
CA GLU A 28 -12.60 7.90 6.79
C GLU A 28 -13.10 6.52 7.22
N SER A 29 -12.17 5.60 7.32
CA SER A 29 -12.33 4.27 7.90
C SER A 29 -11.11 3.92 8.76
N ASN A 30 -11.23 2.93 9.63
CA ASN A 30 -10.14 2.54 10.54
C ASN A 30 -9.13 1.57 9.89
N ASN A 31 -9.47 0.93 8.78
CA ASN A 31 -8.60 0.00 8.07
C ASN A 31 -9.06 -0.20 6.62
N LEU A 32 -8.20 -0.84 5.83
CA LEU A 32 -8.43 -1.15 4.42
C LEU A 32 -9.70 -1.97 4.20
N LEU A 33 -9.90 -3.03 4.97
CA LEU A 33 -11.05 -3.93 4.79
C LEU A 33 -12.40 -3.19 4.90
N LYS A 34 -12.49 -2.20 5.79
CA LYS A 34 -13.68 -1.34 5.90
C LYS A 34 -13.83 -0.41 4.70
N CYS A 35 -12.74 0.11 4.15
CA CYS A 35 -12.77 0.91 2.92
C CYS A 35 -13.30 0.07 1.75
N ILE A 36 -12.76 -1.13 1.56
CA ILE A 36 -13.18 -2.05 0.50
C ILE A 36 -14.64 -2.50 0.66
N LYS A 37 -15.09 -2.81 1.87
CA LYS A 37 -16.51 -3.13 2.12
C LYS A 37 -17.45 -1.98 1.78
N LYS A 38 -17.05 -0.73 2.04
CA LYS A 38 -17.82 0.46 1.62
C LYS A 38 -17.83 0.60 0.10
N LEU A 39 -16.69 0.35 -0.56
CA LEU A 39 -16.57 0.40 -2.01
C LEU A 39 -17.48 -0.63 -2.68
N VAL A 40 -17.39 -1.90 -2.28
CA VAL A 40 -18.23 -2.99 -2.83
C VAL A 40 -19.71 -2.78 -2.55
N ALA A 41 -20.07 -2.14 -1.42
CA ALA A 41 -21.45 -1.78 -1.09
C ALA A 41 -21.93 -0.51 -1.79
N GLY A 42 -21.15 0.13 -2.66
CA GLY A 42 -21.51 1.35 -3.37
C GLY A 42 -21.64 2.60 -2.50
N ARG A 43 -21.11 2.57 -1.26
CA ARG A 43 -21.17 3.70 -0.32
C ARG A 43 -20.08 4.74 -0.58
N VAL A 44 -19.03 4.35 -1.28
CA VAL A 44 -17.96 5.20 -1.79
C VAL A 44 -17.65 4.80 -3.21
N ASP A 45 -17.11 5.71 -3.99
CA ASP A 45 -16.79 5.50 -5.40
C ASP A 45 -15.40 4.92 -5.61
N LEU A 46 -14.46 5.27 -4.72
CA LEU A 46 -13.05 4.91 -4.81
C LEU A 46 -12.47 4.69 -3.41
N THR A 47 -11.32 4.03 -3.35
CA THR A 47 -10.44 4.03 -2.17
C THR A 47 -8.99 4.10 -2.63
N LEU A 48 -8.11 4.56 -1.73
CA LEU A 48 -6.66 4.63 -1.97
C LEU A 48 -5.93 3.71 -1.00
N GLU A 49 -5.08 2.87 -1.57
CA GLU A 49 -4.14 2.06 -0.82
C GLU A 49 -3.00 1.64 -1.75
N ASP A 50 -1.91 1.18 -1.18
CA ASP A 50 -0.87 0.47 -1.91
C ASP A 50 -1.45 -0.82 -2.52
N GLU A 51 -1.22 -1.03 -3.83
CA GLU A 51 -1.77 -2.19 -4.54
C GLU A 51 -1.24 -3.50 -3.98
N VAL A 52 0.06 -3.54 -3.62
CA VAL A 52 0.73 -4.72 -3.07
C VAL A 52 0.11 -5.11 -1.73
N VAL A 53 -0.05 -4.12 -0.83
CA VAL A 53 -0.69 -4.28 0.47
C VAL A 53 -2.13 -4.74 0.31
N SER A 54 -2.89 -4.10 -0.58
CA SER A 54 -4.29 -4.44 -0.84
C SER A 54 -4.47 -5.87 -1.32
N ARG A 55 -3.70 -6.28 -2.32
CA ARG A 55 -3.77 -7.65 -2.86
C ARG A 55 -3.41 -8.69 -1.82
N TYR A 56 -2.34 -8.45 -1.06
CA TYR A 56 -1.91 -9.37 0.00
C TYR A 56 -2.96 -9.49 1.12
N GLU A 57 -3.43 -8.36 1.63
CA GLU A 57 -4.40 -8.34 2.74
C GLU A 57 -5.74 -8.96 2.34
N LEU A 58 -6.26 -8.63 1.17
CA LEU A 58 -7.52 -9.19 0.69
C LEU A 58 -7.39 -10.67 0.38
N LYS A 59 -6.31 -11.12 -0.29
CA LYS A 59 -6.08 -12.53 -0.57
C LYS A 59 -6.09 -13.40 0.69
N ASN A 60 -5.56 -12.88 1.81
CA ASN A 60 -5.48 -13.63 3.06
C ASN A 60 -6.72 -13.50 3.95
N ASN A 61 -7.43 -12.37 3.90
CA ASN A 61 -8.47 -12.05 4.87
C ASN A 61 -9.89 -11.97 4.28
N ALA A 62 -10.02 -11.73 2.97
CA ALA A 62 -11.32 -11.55 2.30
C ALA A 62 -11.19 -11.76 0.78
N PRO A 63 -10.80 -12.95 0.30
CA PRO A 63 -10.53 -13.20 -1.12
C PRO A 63 -11.76 -12.91 -2.01
N GLU A 64 -12.96 -13.10 -1.50
CA GLU A 64 -14.22 -12.81 -2.20
C GLU A 64 -14.42 -11.31 -2.50
N LEU A 65 -13.73 -10.42 -1.80
CA LEU A 65 -13.76 -8.98 -2.08
C LEU A 65 -12.77 -8.57 -3.16
N LEU A 66 -11.67 -9.30 -3.31
CA LEU A 66 -10.67 -9.03 -4.34
C LEU A 66 -11.24 -9.17 -5.75
N GLU A 67 -12.16 -10.13 -5.94
CA GLU A 67 -12.84 -10.37 -7.22
C GLU A 67 -13.89 -9.28 -7.57
N LYS A 68 -14.24 -8.44 -6.59
CA LYS A 68 -15.27 -7.39 -6.74
C LYS A 68 -14.71 -5.99 -6.91
N ILE A 69 -13.39 -5.85 -6.97
CA ILE A 69 -12.71 -4.57 -7.13
C ILE A 69 -11.74 -4.63 -8.30
N GLU A 70 -11.42 -3.46 -8.83
CA GLU A 70 -10.42 -3.28 -9.87
C GLU A 70 -9.42 -2.23 -9.42
N PHE A 71 -8.15 -2.43 -9.77
CA PHE A 71 -7.10 -1.45 -9.57
C PHE A 71 -6.93 -0.61 -10.84
N THR A 72 -6.68 0.69 -10.67
CA THR A 72 -6.45 1.58 -11.81
C THR A 72 -5.11 1.25 -12.50
N ASN A 73 -5.06 1.42 -13.83
CA ASN A 73 -3.83 1.18 -14.60
C ASN A 73 -2.71 2.20 -14.28
N ASN A 74 -3.09 3.37 -13.75
CA ASN A 74 -2.15 4.42 -13.39
C ASN A 74 -2.19 4.63 -11.87
N ALA A 75 -1.04 4.46 -11.21
CA ALA A 75 -0.90 4.77 -9.80
C ALA A 75 -1.01 6.28 -9.55
N LEU A 76 -1.62 6.67 -8.44
CA LEU A 76 -1.64 8.07 -7.99
C LEU A 76 -0.22 8.54 -7.61
N SER A 77 0.56 7.64 -7.00
CA SER A 77 1.97 7.84 -6.66
C SER A 77 2.71 6.51 -6.67
N SER A 78 4.03 6.57 -6.76
CA SER A 78 4.90 5.41 -6.58
C SER A 78 5.94 5.75 -5.52
N ASN A 79 5.95 4.99 -4.43
CA ASN A 79 6.80 5.27 -3.27
C ASN A 79 7.77 4.10 -3.04
N SER A 80 9.02 4.45 -2.76
CA SER A 80 10.02 3.46 -2.35
C SER A 80 9.81 3.06 -0.88
N VAL A 81 10.05 1.80 -0.59
CA VAL A 81 10.02 1.26 0.77
C VAL A 81 11.45 1.10 1.29
N TYR A 82 11.69 1.53 2.51
CA TYR A 82 13.02 1.54 3.13
C TYR A 82 13.01 0.80 4.46
N LEU A 83 14.11 0.08 4.73
CA LEU A 83 14.40 -0.39 6.08
C LEU A 83 14.86 0.79 6.94
N ALA A 84 14.27 0.95 8.12
CA ALA A 84 14.68 1.95 9.10
C ALA A 84 15.30 1.26 10.33
N SER A 85 16.28 1.92 10.95
CA SER A 85 16.86 1.52 12.22
C SER A 85 17.02 2.73 13.13
N SER A 86 16.85 2.54 14.43
CA SER A 86 17.02 3.61 15.43
C SER A 86 18.44 4.14 15.43
N LEU A 87 18.59 5.46 15.40
CA LEU A 87 19.89 6.14 15.52
C LEU A 87 20.57 5.86 16.89
N GLY A 88 19.79 5.62 17.94
CA GLY A 88 20.29 5.27 19.26
C GLY A 88 20.76 3.82 19.40
N HIS A 89 20.52 2.96 18.41
CA HIS A 89 20.96 1.58 18.46
C HIS A 89 22.44 1.47 18.06
N SER A 90 23.30 0.95 18.95
CA SER A 90 24.75 0.92 18.76
C SER A 90 25.24 0.19 17.49
N LYS A 91 24.43 -0.72 16.94
CA LYS A 91 24.74 -1.50 15.72
C LYS A 91 23.93 -1.04 14.48
N ASN A 92 23.28 0.12 14.51
CA ASN A 92 22.38 0.56 13.44
C ASN A 92 23.05 0.56 12.07
N LYS A 93 24.23 1.15 11.94
CA LYS A 93 25.01 1.19 10.69
C LYS A 93 25.28 -0.20 10.13
N MET A 94 25.79 -1.09 10.98
CA MET A 94 26.10 -2.46 10.58
C MET A 94 24.85 -3.22 10.12
N ILE A 95 23.70 -3.01 10.76
CA ILE A 95 22.42 -3.64 10.39
C ILE A 95 22.00 -3.16 9.00
N ILE A 96 21.99 -1.85 8.76
CA ILE A 96 21.63 -1.26 7.47
C ILE A 96 22.58 -1.72 6.36
N GLU A 97 23.89 -1.68 6.59
CA GLU A 97 24.88 -2.12 5.60
C GLU A 97 24.72 -3.60 5.22
N ARG A 98 24.56 -4.47 6.23
CA ARG A 98 24.33 -5.91 6.00
C ARG A 98 23.03 -6.17 5.25
N PHE A 99 21.96 -5.46 5.60
CA PHE A 99 20.69 -5.56 4.90
C PHE A 99 20.83 -5.13 3.45
N ASN A 100 21.42 -3.96 3.18
CA ASN A 100 21.60 -3.45 1.82
C ASN A 100 22.43 -4.41 0.96
N LYS A 101 23.52 -4.95 1.51
CA LYS A 101 24.34 -5.96 0.83
C LYS A 101 23.55 -7.24 0.54
N GLY A 102 22.79 -7.73 1.52
CA GLY A 102 21.93 -8.91 1.34
C GLY A 102 20.82 -8.67 0.30
N LEU A 103 20.19 -7.50 0.33
CA LEU A 103 19.17 -7.13 -0.65
C LEU A 103 19.74 -7.08 -2.08
N GLN A 104 20.95 -6.56 -2.26
CA GLN A 104 21.62 -6.56 -3.55
C GLN A 104 21.88 -7.99 -4.04
N ILE A 105 22.42 -8.86 -3.19
CA ILE A 105 22.69 -10.26 -3.53
C ILE A 105 21.43 -10.98 -3.99
N ILE A 106 20.31 -10.86 -3.26
CA ILE A 106 19.08 -11.55 -3.62
C ILE A 106 18.41 -10.97 -4.88
N LYS A 107 18.67 -9.70 -5.22
CA LYS A 107 18.24 -9.11 -6.50
C LYS A 107 19.04 -9.66 -7.67
N GLU A 108 20.36 -9.80 -7.50
CA GLU A 108 21.27 -10.29 -8.55
C GLU A 108 21.11 -11.80 -8.82
N ASN A 109 20.85 -12.62 -7.81
CA ASN A 109 20.72 -14.07 -7.94
C ASN A 109 19.30 -14.57 -8.24
N GLY A 110 18.32 -13.65 -8.41
CA GLY A 110 16.94 -14.00 -8.75
C GLY A 110 16.03 -14.33 -7.55
N THR A 111 16.57 -14.53 -6.35
CA THR A 111 15.77 -14.85 -5.14
C THR A 111 14.70 -13.78 -4.86
N TYR A 112 15.02 -12.50 -5.10
CA TYR A 112 14.05 -11.42 -4.94
C TYR A 112 12.83 -11.61 -5.85
N ALA A 113 13.05 -11.95 -7.12
CA ALA A 113 11.97 -12.20 -8.07
C ALA A 113 11.11 -13.42 -7.68
N GLU A 114 11.73 -14.47 -7.15
CA GLU A 114 11.01 -15.64 -6.64
C GLU A 114 10.13 -15.30 -5.43
N ILE A 115 10.66 -14.48 -4.51
CA ILE A 115 9.88 -13.99 -3.35
C ILE A 115 8.68 -13.17 -3.85
N MET A 116 8.89 -12.20 -4.74
CA MET A 116 7.81 -11.38 -5.31
C MET A 116 6.73 -12.25 -5.93
N LYS A 117 7.11 -13.19 -6.80
CA LYS A 117 6.18 -14.14 -7.42
C LYS A 117 5.39 -14.97 -6.40
N ARG A 118 6.03 -15.43 -5.32
CA ARG A 118 5.37 -16.22 -4.25
C ARG A 118 4.24 -15.43 -3.60
N TYR A 119 4.41 -14.12 -3.45
CA TYR A 119 3.41 -13.23 -2.84
C TYR A 119 2.46 -12.58 -3.86
N GLY A 120 2.59 -12.92 -5.16
CA GLY A 120 1.65 -12.50 -6.20
C GLY A 120 1.99 -11.17 -6.88
N PHE A 121 3.29 -10.86 -6.97
CA PHE A 121 3.83 -9.64 -7.59
C PHE A 121 4.76 -9.97 -8.75
#